data_ae386863b7bdf96729c0ffb24fa72887
#
_entry.id   ae386863b7bdf96729c0ffb24fa72887
#
_cell.length_a   1.000
_cell.length_b   1.000
_cell.length_c   1.000
_cell.angle_alpha   90.00
_cell.angle_beta   90.00
_cell.angle_gamma   90.00
#
_symmetry.space_group_name_H-M   'P 1'
#
loop_
_entity.id
_entity.type
_entity.pdbx_description
1 polymer ?
#
loop_
_entity_poly.entity_id
_entity_poly.type
_entity_poly.pdbx_seq_one_letter_code
_entity_poly.pdbx_strand_id
1 'polypeptide(L)'
;MKQKILEIINKNGIRDAGFCAFDLVKERLLPCRAMRRLPENAKTVILLLFPYKVRDAHPENICRYASVPDYHDITQKYLLNITDDLKKEFPEYKFESFADNSPIPEVSAAAAAGLGVYGENGLLINKTYGSWCFICEIVTDLEIPAENHFKKCPVCGNCKKACPRGDLEGKCLSAVTQQKKELNFAEKAALKRYNTVWGCDICAEVCPLNKNAANTYIPEFIAGYRDRYEYGEDISGRAYEWRGEKVIKRNYEIICGERTEDHRD
;
A
#
# COMPACT_ATOMS: atom_id res chain seq x y z
N MET A 1 28.08 -5.46 7.09
CA MET A 1 26.89 -4.68 7.45
C MET A 1 25.67 -5.02 6.58
N LYS A 2 25.63 -4.71 5.30
CA LYS A 2 24.48 -4.96 4.41
C LYS A 2 23.91 -6.38 4.52
N GLN A 3 24.77 -7.41 4.44
CA GLN A 3 24.39 -8.81 4.56
C GLN A 3 23.73 -9.11 5.93
N LYS A 4 24.29 -8.58 7.01
CA LYS A 4 23.75 -8.77 8.36
C LYS A 4 22.37 -8.15 8.55
N ILE A 5 22.14 -6.97 7.96
CA ILE A 5 20.82 -6.32 7.95
C ILE A 5 19.81 -7.19 7.21
N LEU A 6 20.16 -7.73 6.04
CA LEU A 6 19.30 -8.65 5.29
C LEU A 6 18.99 -9.93 6.06
N GLU A 7 19.95 -10.48 6.80
CA GLU A 7 19.74 -11.64 7.68
C GLU A 7 18.73 -11.34 8.79
N ILE A 8 18.84 -10.16 9.43
CA ILE A 8 17.88 -9.71 10.45
C ILE A 8 16.49 -9.56 9.86
N ILE A 9 16.35 -8.92 8.69
CA ILE A 9 15.08 -8.74 8.01
C ILE A 9 14.46 -10.09 7.66
N ASN A 10 15.24 -11.00 7.07
CA ASN A 10 14.78 -12.35 6.72
C ASN A 10 14.37 -13.18 7.94
N LYS A 11 15.15 -13.15 9.03
CA LYS A 11 14.82 -13.80 10.30
C LYS A 11 13.47 -13.34 10.84
N ASN A 12 13.12 -12.06 10.61
CA ASN A 12 11.83 -11.49 10.96
C ASN A 12 10.74 -11.72 9.92
N GLY A 13 10.95 -12.61 8.94
CA GLY A 13 9.93 -13.08 8.01
C GLY A 13 9.74 -12.23 6.76
N ILE A 14 10.51 -11.16 6.54
CA ILE A 14 10.43 -10.33 5.33
C ILE A 14 11.46 -10.77 4.30
N ARG A 15 11.00 -11.07 3.08
CA ARG A 15 11.84 -11.67 2.02
C ARG A 15 12.42 -10.63 1.05
N ASP A 16 11.74 -9.51 0.88
CA ASP A 16 12.08 -8.49 -0.12
C ASP A 16 12.44 -7.18 0.57
N ALA A 17 13.73 -6.86 0.54
CA ALA A 17 14.27 -5.61 1.08
C ALA A 17 15.28 -5.01 0.09
N GLY A 18 15.37 -3.68 0.09
CA GLY A 18 16.31 -2.93 -0.74
C GLY A 18 16.83 -1.70 -0.02
N PHE A 19 17.87 -1.11 -0.55
CA PHE A 19 18.55 0.03 0.06
C PHE A 19 18.58 1.20 -0.93
N CYS A 20 18.16 2.37 -0.46
CA CYS A 20 18.22 3.62 -1.21
C CYS A 20 19.07 4.62 -0.44
N ALA A 21 20.03 5.26 -1.08
CA ALA A 21 20.75 6.37 -0.46
C ALA A 21 19.76 7.51 -0.14
N PHE A 22 19.80 8.05 1.09
CA PHE A 22 18.87 9.10 1.52
C PHE A 22 18.96 10.35 0.64
N ASP A 23 20.14 10.65 0.12
CA ASP A 23 20.39 11.77 -0.80
C ASP A 23 19.54 11.71 -2.08
N LEU A 24 19.12 10.53 -2.52
CA LEU A 24 18.25 10.39 -3.70
C LEU A 24 16.81 10.86 -3.46
N VAL A 25 16.40 10.97 -2.20
CA VAL A 25 15.02 11.30 -1.81
C VAL A 25 14.89 12.58 -1.00
N LYS A 26 15.96 13.09 -0.40
CA LYS A 26 15.93 14.22 0.54
C LYS A 26 15.27 15.50 -0.01
N GLU A 27 15.47 15.81 -1.29
CA GLU A 27 14.87 16.99 -1.94
C GLU A 27 13.37 16.79 -2.30
N ARG A 28 12.84 15.60 -2.09
CA ARG A 28 11.46 15.22 -2.43
C ARG A 28 10.70 14.69 -1.25
N LEU A 29 11.17 14.98 -0.03
CA LEU A 29 10.46 14.55 1.19
C LEU A 29 9.06 15.16 1.24
N LEU A 30 8.10 14.35 1.67
CA LEU A 30 6.71 14.74 1.81
C LEU A 30 6.50 15.45 3.15
N PRO A 31 5.94 16.68 3.17
CA PRO A 31 5.73 17.40 4.41
C PRO A 31 4.67 16.72 5.26
N CYS A 32 5.09 16.13 6.38
CA CYS A 32 4.20 15.49 7.34
C CYS A 32 4.77 15.58 8.76
N ARG A 33 3.95 15.24 9.76
CA ARG A 33 4.38 15.26 11.17
C ARG A 33 5.54 14.28 11.46
N ALA A 34 5.60 13.20 10.70
CA ALA A 34 6.60 12.14 10.88
C ALA A 34 8.03 12.60 10.50
N MET A 35 8.20 13.72 9.78
CA MET A 35 9.53 14.29 9.50
C MET A 35 10.38 14.50 10.75
N ARG A 36 9.76 14.79 11.90
CA ARG A 36 10.46 15.01 13.18
C ARG A 36 11.15 13.76 13.71
N ARG A 37 10.79 12.57 13.19
CA ARG A 37 11.35 11.29 13.58
C ARG A 37 12.57 10.89 12.75
N LEU A 38 12.80 11.58 11.63
CA LEU A 38 13.98 11.29 10.80
C LEU A 38 15.27 11.50 11.61
N PRO A 39 16.25 10.59 11.52
CA PRO A 39 17.58 10.82 12.02
C PRO A 39 18.19 12.09 11.41
N GLU A 40 18.79 12.96 12.22
CA GLU A 40 19.37 14.25 11.75
C GLU A 40 20.36 14.05 10.61
N ASN A 41 21.16 13.00 10.67
CA ASN A 41 22.18 12.65 9.68
C ASN A 41 21.78 11.41 8.88
N ALA A 42 20.49 11.31 8.48
CA ALA A 42 20.02 10.18 7.69
C ALA A 42 20.89 9.94 6.44
N LYS A 43 21.30 8.69 6.24
CA LYS A 43 22.16 8.23 5.14
C LYS A 43 21.50 7.23 4.24
N THR A 44 20.70 6.34 4.81
CA THR A 44 20.10 5.22 4.08
C THR A 44 18.62 5.07 4.42
N VAL A 45 17.83 4.74 3.41
CA VAL A 45 16.47 4.24 3.55
C VAL A 45 16.49 2.75 3.20
N ILE A 46 16.08 1.92 4.13
CA ILE A 46 15.86 0.48 3.95
C ILE A 46 14.41 0.29 3.59
N LEU A 47 14.11 -0.19 2.40
CA LEU A 47 12.74 -0.42 1.92
C LEU A 47 12.38 -1.90 2.10
N LEU A 48 11.17 -2.15 2.57
CA LEU A 48 10.63 -3.48 2.84
C LEU A 48 9.32 -3.65 2.06
N LEU A 49 9.12 -4.79 1.40
CA LEU A 49 7.87 -5.10 0.72
C LEU A 49 7.03 -6.11 1.50
N PHE A 50 5.78 -5.78 1.68
CA PHE A 50 4.76 -6.64 2.28
C PHE A 50 3.71 -6.97 1.22
N PRO A 51 3.86 -8.09 0.48
CA PRO A 51 2.87 -8.49 -0.52
C PRO A 51 1.54 -8.80 0.15
N TYR A 52 0.43 -8.38 -0.49
CA TYR A 52 -0.92 -8.56 0.08
C TYR A 52 -1.91 -9.29 -0.82
N LYS A 53 -1.54 -9.67 -2.03
CA LYS A 53 -2.40 -10.48 -2.90
C LYS A 53 -2.53 -11.89 -2.34
N VAL A 54 -3.73 -12.30 -1.91
CA VAL A 54 -3.96 -13.62 -1.30
C VAL A 54 -4.30 -14.68 -2.35
N ARG A 55 -5.06 -14.30 -3.39
CA ARG A 55 -5.48 -15.20 -4.47
C ARG A 55 -5.60 -14.47 -5.81
N ASP A 56 -5.72 -15.24 -6.90
CA ASP A 56 -5.80 -14.67 -8.26
C ASP A 56 -7.13 -13.97 -8.51
N ALA A 57 -8.25 -14.55 -8.06
CA ALA A 57 -9.55 -13.89 -8.18
C ALA A 57 -9.53 -12.52 -7.50
N HIS A 58 -10.10 -11.51 -8.17
CA HIS A 58 -10.30 -10.19 -7.59
C HIS A 58 -11.41 -10.27 -6.52
N PRO A 59 -11.28 -9.55 -5.39
CA PRO A 59 -12.39 -9.37 -4.46
C PRO A 59 -13.63 -8.80 -5.15
N GLU A 60 -14.83 -9.12 -4.65
CA GLU A 60 -16.08 -8.81 -5.36
C GLU A 60 -16.41 -7.31 -5.41
N ASN A 61 -16.33 -6.63 -4.26
CA ASN A 61 -16.77 -5.23 -4.14
C ASN A 61 -15.81 -4.32 -3.36
N ILE A 62 -14.62 -4.79 -3.07
CA ILE A 62 -13.52 -4.03 -2.44
C ILE A 62 -12.24 -4.25 -3.23
N CYS A 63 -11.28 -3.34 -3.09
CA CYS A 63 -9.96 -3.54 -3.70
C CYS A 63 -9.11 -4.57 -2.91
N ARG A 64 -8.06 -5.09 -3.53
CA ARG A 64 -7.20 -6.13 -2.95
C ARG A 64 -6.57 -5.72 -1.63
N TYR A 65 -6.09 -4.47 -1.48
CA TYR A 65 -5.48 -4.07 -0.22
C TYR A 65 -6.49 -3.99 0.94
N ALA A 66 -7.77 -3.76 0.64
CA ALA A 66 -8.83 -3.73 1.63
C ALA A 66 -9.40 -5.13 1.96
N SER A 67 -9.06 -6.13 1.16
CA SER A 67 -9.47 -7.53 1.39
C SER A 67 -8.67 -8.22 2.49
N VAL A 68 -7.53 -7.65 2.88
CA VAL A 68 -6.70 -8.13 4.00
C VAL A 68 -6.92 -7.27 5.25
N PRO A 69 -6.51 -7.74 6.45
CA PRO A 69 -6.50 -6.90 7.65
C PRO A 69 -5.70 -5.61 7.45
N ASP A 70 -5.98 -4.61 8.28
CA ASP A 70 -5.30 -3.32 8.20
C ASP A 70 -3.78 -3.53 8.29
N TYR A 71 -3.10 -3.12 7.21
CA TYR A 71 -1.67 -3.34 7.09
C TYR A 71 -0.86 -2.51 8.08
N HIS A 72 -1.38 -1.39 8.57
CA HIS A 72 -0.67 -0.57 9.55
C HIS A 72 -0.35 -1.39 10.80
N ASP A 73 -1.32 -2.10 11.35
CA ASP A 73 -1.13 -2.93 12.55
C ASP A 73 -0.22 -4.12 12.28
N ILE A 74 -0.35 -4.75 11.12
CA ILE A 74 0.46 -5.91 10.74
C ILE A 74 1.91 -5.49 10.52
N THR A 75 2.14 -4.52 9.61
CA THR A 75 3.51 -4.11 9.25
C THR A 75 4.25 -3.48 10.42
N GLN A 76 3.54 -2.75 11.31
CA GLN A 76 4.15 -2.16 12.49
C GLN A 76 4.78 -3.21 13.41
N LYS A 77 4.14 -4.37 13.60
CA LYS A 77 4.71 -5.47 14.42
C LYS A 77 6.03 -5.98 13.84
N TYR A 78 6.07 -6.20 12.53
CA TYR A 78 7.30 -6.61 11.84
C TYR A 78 8.38 -5.54 11.93
N LEU A 79 8.02 -4.29 11.69
CA LEU A 79 8.94 -3.15 11.74
C LEU A 79 9.55 -2.95 13.13
N LEU A 80 8.75 -3.08 14.19
CA LEU A 80 9.25 -2.99 15.57
C LEU A 80 10.29 -4.08 15.85
N ASN A 81 9.98 -5.35 15.54
CA ASN A 81 10.90 -6.45 15.75
C ASN A 81 12.22 -6.27 14.97
N ILE A 82 12.12 -5.91 13.69
CA ILE A 82 13.29 -5.64 12.84
C ILE A 82 14.11 -4.48 13.40
N THR A 83 13.46 -3.39 13.76
CA THR A 83 14.13 -2.18 14.27
C THR A 83 14.83 -2.46 15.60
N ASP A 84 14.20 -3.24 16.49
CA ASP A 84 14.79 -3.64 17.77
C ASP A 84 16.00 -4.56 17.59
N ASP A 85 15.92 -5.52 16.66
CA ASP A 85 17.06 -6.39 16.35
C ASP A 85 18.19 -5.60 15.68
N LEU A 86 17.88 -4.62 14.82
CA LEU A 86 18.88 -3.72 14.22
C LEU A 86 19.58 -2.84 15.27
N LYS A 87 18.83 -2.27 16.22
CA LYS A 87 19.39 -1.45 17.32
C LYS A 87 20.29 -2.26 18.25
N LYS A 88 19.99 -3.55 18.47
CA LYS A 88 20.85 -4.46 19.23
C LYS A 88 22.15 -4.79 18.50
N GLU A 89 22.08 -5.02 17.19
CA GLU A 89 23.25 -5.37 16.38
C GLU A 89 24.15 -4.16 16.08
N PHE A 90 23.54 -2.96 15.94
CA PHE A 90 24.23 -1.72 15.59
C PHE A 90 23.84 -0.59 16.56
N PRO A 91 24.24 -0.68 17.85
CA PRO A 91 23.77 0.22 18.91
C PRO A 91 24.21 1.68 18.73
N GLU A 92 25.22 1.95 17.93
CA GLU A 92 25.74 3.28 17.61
C GLU A 92 24.90 4.05 16.59
N TYR A 93 23.97 3.36 15.89
CA TYR A 93 23.15 3.95 14.83
C TYR A 93 21.67 4.07 15.22
N LYS A 94 20.99 5.02 14.60
CA LYS A 94 19.56 5.23 14.76
C LYS A 94 18.78 4.51 13.64
N PHE A 95 17.67 3.92 14.02
CA PHE A 95 16.75 3.25 13.08
C PHE A 95 15.32 3.70 13.39
N GLU A 96 14.69 4.40 12.47
CA GLU A 96 13.31 4.89 12.57
C GLU A 96 12.46 4.27 11.48
N SER A 97 11.41 3.55 11.87
CA SER A 97 10.52 2.85 10.95
C SER A 97 9.26 3.63 10.65
N PHE A 98 8.75 3.47 9.43
CA PHE A 98 7.53 4.09 8.95
C PHE A 98 6.71 3.06 8.15
N ALA A 99 5.38 3.13 8.33
CA ALA A 99 4.39 2.43 7.52
C ALA A 99 3.31 3.44 7.17
N ASP A 100 3.13 3.78 5.90
CA ASP A 100 2.32 4.92 5.49
C ASP A 100 2.78 6.22 6.20
N ASN A 101 2.05 7.27 6.20
CA ASN A 101 2.35 8.54 6.90
C ASN A 101 3.86 8.81 7.08
N SER A 102 4.64 8.59 6.04
CA SER A 102 6.08 8.71 5.95
C SER A 102 6.48 9.97 5.20
N PRO A 103 7.61 10.62 5.57
CA PRO A 103 8.17 11.69 4.77
C PRO A 103 8.85 11.18 3.49
N ILE A 104 9.13 9.88 3.39
CA ILE A 104 9.84 9.30 2.24
C ILE A 104 8.85 9.13 1.06
N PRO A 105 9.23 9.53 -0.17
CA PRO A 105 8.46 9.20 -1.36
C PRO A 105 8.62 7.71 -1.71
N GLU A 106 7.89 6.85 -1.00
CA GLU A 106 8.03 5.39 -0.90
C GLU A 106 8.22 4.70 -2.26
N VAL A 107 7.33 4.96 -3.22
CA VAL A 107 7.38 4.30 -4.54
C VAL A 107 8.66 4.62 -5.29
N SER A 108 9.12 5.87 -5.26
CA SER A 108 10.37 6.25 -5.93
C SER A 108 11.61 5.77 -5.19
N ALA A 109 11.58 5.74 -3.86
CA ALA A 109 12.64 5.18 -3.04
C ALA A 109 12.77 3.67 -3.26
N ALA A 110 11.65 2.93 -3.28
CA ALA A 110 11.64 1.49 -3.55
C ALA A 110 12.11 1.16 -4.97
N ALA A 111 11.74 1.97 -5.96
CA ALA A 111 12.26 1.82 -7.32
C ALA A 111 13.78 2.09 -7.39
N ALA A 112 14.28 3.12 -6.69
CA ALA A 112 15.71 3.40 -6.60
C ALA A 112 16.47 2.29 -5.86
N ALA A 113 15.84 1.67 -4.86
CA ALA A 113 16.38 0.50 -4.14
C ALA A 113 16.38 -0.80 -4.96
N GLY A 114 15.85 -0.79 -6.20
CA GLY A 114 15.80 -1.96 -7.07
C GLY A 114 14.68 -2.94 -6.78
N LEU A 115 13.71 -2.57 -5.97
CA LEU A 115 12.59 -3.45 -5.59
C LEU A 115 11.49 -3.54 -6.66
N GLY A 116 11.59 -2.76 -7.71
CA GLY A 116 10.65 -2.77 -8.82
C GLY A 116 10.87 -1.60 -9.77
N VAL A 117 9.89 -1.38 -10.64
CA VAL A 117 9.87 -0.23 -11.55
C VAL A 117 8.78 0.75 -11.14
N TYR A 118 9.00 2.04 -11.37
CA TYR A 118 8.01 3.08 -11.14
C TYR A 118 6.95 3.02 -12.25
N GLY A 119 5.72 2.69 -11.89
CA GLY A 119 4.59 2.56 -12.81
C GLY A 119 4.05 3.92 -13.27
N GLU A 120 3.57 3.99 -14.52
CA GLU A 120 2.86 5.16 -15.05
C GLU A 120 1.57 5.48 -14.26
N ASN A 121 1.02 4.49 -13.54
CA ASN A 121 -0.09 4.62 -12.60
C ASN A 121 0.32 5.11 -11.21
N GLY A 122 1.60 5.39 -10.99
CA GLY A 122 2.13 5.86 -9.71
C GLY A 122 2.41 4.76 -8.69
N LEU A 123 2.24 3.47 -9.04
CA LEU A 123 2.53 2.34 -8.14
C LEU A 123 3.93 1.77 -8.41
N LEU A 124 4.52 1.16 -7.38
CA LEU A 124 5.65 0.26 -7.58
C LEU A 124 5.16 -1.01 -8.27
N ILE A 125 5.92 -1.51 -9.25
CA ILE A 125 5.65 -2.81 -9.87
C ILE A 125 6.86 -3.71 -9.63
N ASN A 126 6.72 -4.58 -8.65
CA ASN A 126 7.74 -5.57 -8.30
C ASN A 126 7.70 -6.75 -9.27
N LYS A 127 8.85 -7.38 -9.53
CA LYS A 127 8.95 -8.50 -10.48
C LYS A 127 8.16 -9.73 -10.04
N THR A 128 8.10 -10.00 -8.73
CA THR A 128 7.45 -11.19 -8.16
C THR A 128 5.99 -10.93 -7.83
N TYR A 129 5.69 -9.81 -7.17
CA TYR A 129 4.38 -9.52 -6.61
C TYR A 129 3.59 -8.46 -7.37
N GLY A 130 4.13 -7.95 -8.49
CA GLY A 130 3.49 -6.88 -9.23
C GLY A 130 3.31 -5.62 -8.36
N SER A 131 2.16 -4.97 -8.48
CA SER A 131 1.80 -3.78 -7.68
C SER A 131 1.15 -4.13 -6.32
N TRP A 132 1.09 -5.41 -5.96
CA TRP A 132 0.34 -5.90 -4.80
C TRP A 132 1.21 -5.96 -3.55
N CYS A 133 1.95 -4.88 -3.26
CA CYS A 133 2.81 -4.76 -2.08
C CYS A 133 2.55 -3.44 -1.37
N PHE A 134 2.44 -3.49 -0.04
CA PHE A 134 2.70 -2.31 0.78
C PHE A 134 4.21 -2.09 0.86
N ILE A 135 4.59 -0.82 0.92
CA ILE A 135 5.98 -0.41 1.07
C ILE A 135 6.11 0.16 2.48
N CYS A 136 7.08 -0.34 3.20
CA CYS A 136 7.47 0.23 4.49
C CYS A 136 8.94 0.55 4.45
N GLU A 137 9.39 1.45 5.32
CA GLU A 137 10.79 1.84 5.35
C GLU A 137 11.34 1.98 6.76
N ILE A 138 12.66 1.80 6.85
CA ILE A 138 13.47 2.12 8.02
C ILE A 138 14.53 3.11 7.57
N VAL A 139 14.51 4.32 8.14
CA VAL A 139 15.52 5.35 7.88
C VAL A 139 16.61 5.27 8.95
N THR A 140 17.86 5.34 8.52
CA THR A 140 19.02 5.24 9.41
C THR A 140 20.12 6.22 9.03
N ASP A 141 20.92 6.64 10.02
CA ASP A 141 22.17 7.36 9.86
C ASP A 141 23.37 6.44 9.54
N LEU A 142 23.14 5.12 9.53
CA LEU A 142 24.12 4.16 9.04
C LEU A 142 24.23 4.28 7.51
N GLU A 143 25.45 4.49 7.03
CA GLU A 143 25.73 4.51 5.59
C GLU A 143 25.87 3.08 5.06
N ILE A 144 24.93 2.69 4.18
CA ILE A 144 24.93 1.39 3.51
C ILE A 144 25.11 1.64 2.02
N PRO A 145 26.16 1.08 1.39
CA PRO A 145 26.35 1.23 -0.04
C PRO A 145 25.11 0.80 -0.83
N ALA A 146 24.55 1.73 -1.60
CA ALA A 146 23.35 1.52 -2.40
C ALA A 146 23.56 2.12 -3.81
N GLU A 147 23.31 1.32 -4.82
CA GLU A 147 23.25 1.79 -6.21
C GLU A 147 21.86 2.30 -6.53
N ASN A 148 21.77 3.29 -7.43
CA ASN A 148 20.48 3.77 -7.91
C ASN A 148 20.00 2.89 -9.07
N HIS A 149 18.98 2.08 -8.81
CA HIS A 149 18.35 1.18 -9.77
C HIS A 149 17.06 1.76 -10.39
N PHE A 150 16.78 3.04 -10.20
CA PHE A 150 15.51 3.64 -10.61
C PHE A 150 15.21 3.41 -12.10
N LYS A 151 14.08 2.76 -12.36
CA LYS A 151 13.55 2.52 -13.70
C LYS A 151 12.06 2.78 -13.74
N LYS A 152 11.56 3.21 -14.90
CA LYS A 152 10.14 3.33 -15.18
C LYS A 152 9.62 2.09 -15.90
N CYS A 153 8.30 1.86 -15.82
CA CYS A 153 7.66 0.82 -16.60
C CYS A 153 7.70 1.15 -18.11
N PRO A 154 7.39 0.19 -19.02
CA PRO A 154 7.42 0.37 -20.48
C PRO A 154 6.41 1.37 -21.05
N VAL A 155 5.59 2.01 -20.20
CA VAL A 155 4.61 3.05 -20.59
C VAL A 155 3.64 2.60 -21.70
N CYS A 156 3.05 1.38 -21.55
CA CYS A 156 2.11 0.83 -22.56
C CYS A 156 0.75 1.56 -22.62
N GLY A 157 0.43 2.41 -21.63
CA GLY A 157 -0.78 3.23 -21.60
C GLY A 157 -2.04 2.52 -21.11
N ASN A 158 -2.05 1.20 -20.87
CA ASN A 158 -3.26 0.45 -20.49
C ASN A 158 -3.89 0.98 -19.20
N CYS A 159 -3.07 1.29 -18.18
CA CYS A 159 -3.55 1.83 -16.91
C CYS A 159 -4.25 3.19 -17.06
N LYS A 160 -3.78 4.05 -17.95
CA LYS A 160 -4.41 5.34 -18.24
C LYS A 160 -5.73 5.18 -19.00
N LYS A 161 -5.77 4.28 -20.00
CA LYS A 161 -6.96 4.02 -20.80
C LYS A 161 -8.10 3.43 -19.97
N ALA A 162 -7.79 2.54 -19.04
CA ALA A 162 -8.78 1.87 -18.20
C ALA A 162 -9.23 2.73 -16.99
N CYS A 163 -8.45 3.73 -16.60
CA CYS A 163 -8.72 4.52 -15.41
C CYS A 163 -9.96 5.40 -15.57
N PRO A 164 -10.96 5.32 -14.66
CA PRO A 164 -12.19 6.11 -14.75
C PRO A 164 -12.01 7.60 -14.38
N ARG A 165 -10.77 8.05 -14.15
CA ARG A 165 -10.47 9.42 -13.73
C ARG A 165 -11.03 10.48 -14.68
N GLY A 166 -11.12 10.20 -15.99
CA GLY A 166 -11.72 11.10 -16.98
C GLY A 166 -13.19 11.41 -16.66
N ASP A 167 -13.95 10.40 -16.26
CA ASP A 167 -15.38 10.52 -15.90
C ASP A 167 -15.57 11.14 -14.50
N LEU A 168 -14.49 11.30 -13.72
CA LEU A 168 -14.50 11.73 -12.32
C LEU A 168 -13.77 13.09 -12.12
N GLU A 169 -13.74 13.95 -13.13
CA GLU A 169 -13.09 15.27 -13.05
C GLU A 169 -11.61 15.20 -12.58
N GLY A 170 -10.91 14.18 -13.03
CA GLY A 170 -9.52 13.94 -12.65
C GLY A 170 -9.31 13.22 -11.31
N LYS A 171 -10.37 12.91 -10.56
CA LYS A 171 -10.26 12.22 -9.26
C LYS A 171 -10.01 10.72 -9.44
N CYS A 172 -9.20 10.14 -8.56
CA CYS A 172 -9.06 8.69 -8.49
C CYS A 172 -10.31 8.06 -7.87
N LEU A 173 -10.84 6.97 -8.46
CA LEU A 173 -12.00 6.27 -7.91
C LEU A 173 -11.75 5.77 -6.48
N SER A 174 -10.53 5.31 -6.16
CA SER A 174 -10.17 4.96 -4.77
C SER A 174 -10.35 6.15 -3.82
N ALA A 175 -9.93 7.36 -4.22
CA ALA A 175 -10.15 8.55 -3.40
C ALA A 175 -11.63 8.92 -3.29
N VAL A 176 -12.43 8.69 -4.33
CA VAL A 176 -13.90 8.91 -4.31
C VAL A 176 -14.55 7.99 -3.28
N THR A 177 -14.21 6.70 -3.24
CA THR A 177 -14.77 5.76 -2.26
C THR A 177 -14.52 6.17 -0.81
N GLN A 178 -13.48 6.96 -0.56
CA GLN A 178 -13.05 7.39 0.77
C GLN A 178 -13.58 8.77 1.18
N GLN A 179 -14.32 9.47 0.34
CA GLN A 179 -14.85 10.80 0.65
C GLN A 179 -15.92 10.74 1.76
N LYS A 180 -15.79 11.62 2.78
CA LYS A 180 -16.81 11.77 3.83
C LYS A 180 -18.02 12.58 3.38
N LYS A 181 -17.84 13.49 2.40
CA LYS A 181 -18.91 14.29 1.82
C LYS A 181 -19.83 13.44 0.96
N GLU A 182 -21.02 13.96 0.66
CA GLU A 182 -21.92 13.35 -0.30
C GLU A 182 -21.27 13.23 -1.69
N LEU A 183 -21.54 12.11 -2.36
CA LEU A 183 -21.06 11.86 -3.71
C LEU A 183 -22.00 12.47 -4.73
N ASN A 184 -21.46 13.09 -5.79
CA ASN A 184 -22.25 13.60 -6.89
C ASN A 184 -22.72 12.45 -7.81
N PHE A 185 -23.55 12.80 -8.82
CA PHE A 185 -24.14 11.81 -9.74
C PHE A 185 -23.07 10.94 -10.45
N ALA A 186 -22.01 11.57 -10.98
CA ALA A 186 -20.94 10.85 -11.69
C ALA A 186 -20.15 9.92 -10.74
N GLU A 187 -19.88 10.37 -9.52
CA GLU A 187 -19.21 9.57 -8.49
C GLU A 187 -20.06 8.36 -8.08
N LYS A 188 -21.38 8.54 -7.86
CA LYS A 188 -22.32 7.44 -7.56
C LYS A 188 -22.42 6.45 -8.74
N ALA A 189 -22.50 6.96 -9.96
CA ALA A 189 -22.54 6.13 -11.17
C ALA A 189 -21.25 5.29 -11.34
N ALA A 190 -20.10 5.87 -11.01
CA ALA A 190 -18.83 5.15 -11.06
C ALA A 190 -18.75 4.01 -10.02
N LEU A 191 -19.21 4.23 -8.78
CA LEU A 191 -19.27 3.16 -7.79
C LEU A 191 -20.12 1.98 -8.29
N LYS A 192 -21.31 2.26 -8.85
CA LYS A 192 -22.19 1.22 -9.43
C LYS A 192 -21.52 0.50 -10.59
N ARG A 193 -20.97 1.24 -11.55
CA ARG A 193 -20.35 0.68 -12.76
C ARG A 193 -19.19 -0.27 -12.43
N TYR A 194 -18.38 0.09 -11.45
CA TYR A 194 -17.18 -0.67 -11.07
C TYR A 194 -17.38 -1.57 -9.85
N ASN A 195 -18.62 -1.66 -9.36
CA ASN A 195 -19.00 -2.49 -8.21
C ASN A 195 -18.00 -2.38 -7.04
N THR A 196 -17.66 -1.14 -6.63
CA THR A 196 -16.67 -0.95 -5.56
C THR A 196 -17.20 -0.12 -4.41
N VAL A 197 -17.17 -0.68 -3.21
CA VAL A 197 -17.49 0.04 -1.97
C VAL A 197 -16.24 0.70 -1.37
N TRP A 198 -15.04 0.15 -1.67
CA TRP A 198 -13.79 0.69 -1.13
C TRP A 198 -12.61 0.42 -2.04
N GLY A 199 -11.84 1.47 -2.34
CA GLY A 199 -10.62 1.38 -3.12
C GLY A 199 -10.87 1.18 -4.61
N CYS A 200 -9.80 0.93 -5.37
CA CYS A 200 -9.86 0.68 -6.81
C CYS A 200 -8.55 0.06 -7.29
N ASP A 201 -8.63 -1.04 -8.02
CA ASP A 201 -7.48 -1.75 -8.58
C ASP A 201 -7.40 -1.70 -10.10
N ILE A 202 -8.31 -1.00 -10.79
CA ILE A 202 -8.47 -1.03 -12.25
C ILE A 202 -7.13 -0.81 -12.98
N CYS A 203 -6.37 0.20 -12.60
CA CYS A 203 -5.08 0.50 -13.25
C CYS A 203 -4.00 -0.56 -12.98
N ALA A 204 -4.08 -1.28 -11.87
CA ALA A 204 -3.17 -2.36 -11.54
C ALA A 204 -3.60 -3.69 -12.22
N GLU A 205 -4.90 -4.01 -12.26
CA GLU A 205 -5.44 -5.22 -12.89
C GLU A 205 -5.16 -5.27 -14.40
N VAL A 206 -5.23 -4.14 -15.11
CA VAL A 206 -4.93 -4.10 -16.56
C VAL A 206 -3.44 -4.03 -16.89
N CYS A 207 -2.58 -3.97 -15.88
CA CYS A 207 -1.15 -3.86 -16.10
C CYS A 207 -0.56 -5.21 -16.51
N PRO A 208 0.07 -5.33 -17.70
CA PRO A 208 0.64 -6.59 -18.14
C PRO A 208 1.76 -7.11 -17.24
N LEU A 209 2.42 -6.23 -16.49
CA LEU A 209 3.46 -6.62 -15.55
C LEU A 209 2.90 -7.26 -14.26
N ASN A 210 1.60 -7.14 -14.02
CA ASN A 210 0.93 -7.75 -12.86
C ASN A 210 0.32 -9.13 -13.17
N LYS A 211 0.32 -9.56 -14.43
CA LYS A 211 -0.38 -10.77 -14.90
C LYS A 211 0.00 -12.04 -14.12
N ASN A 212 1.28 -12.18 -13.78
CA ASN A 212 1.83 -13.37 -13.11
C ASN A 212 2.29 -13.05 -11.67
N ALA A 213 1.71 -12.03 -11.04
CA ALA A 213 2.07 -11.65 -9.69
C ALA A 213 1.78 -12.78 -8.70
N ALA A 214 2.78 -13.13 -7.90
CA ALA A 214 2.67 -14.16 -6.87
C ALA A 214 1.73 -13.73 -5.74
N ASN A 215 1.19 -14.73 -5.03
CA ASN A 215 0.41 -14.50 -3.83
C ASN A 215 1.32 -14.16 -2.63
N THR A 216 0.71 -13.55 -1.62
CA THR A 216 1.39 -13.20 -0.37
C THR A 216 1.86 -14.44 0.39
N TYR A 217 2.91 -14.27 1.15
CA TYR A 217 3.39 -15.22 2.14
C TYR A 217 3.15 -14.73 3.59
N ILE A 218 2.57 -13.55 3.76
CA ILE A 218 2.31 -12.97 5.09
C ILE A 218 1.11 -13.70 5.71
N PRO A 219 1.30 -14.43 6.81
CA PRO A 219 0.27 -15.31 7.34
C PRO A 219 -0.96 -14.54 7.85
N GLU A 220 -0.79 -13.36 8.41
CA GLU A 220 -1.88 -12.51 8.90
C GLU A 220 -2.78 -12.05 7.75
N PHE A 221 -2.22 -11.72 6.59
CA PHE A 221 -3.01 -11.34 5.41
C PHE A 221 -3.80 -12.53 4.86
N ILE A 222 -3.19 -13.73 4.89
CA ILE A 222 -3.85 -14.96 4.44
C ILE A 222 -5.01 -15.32 5.39
N ALA A 223 -4.75 -15.31 6.70
CA ALA A 223 -5.73 -15.71 7.72
C ALA A 223 -6.91 -14.75 7.83
N GLY A 224 -6.67 -13.45 7.65
CA GLY A 224 -7.70 -12.41 7.77
C GLY A 224 -8.34 -11.99 6.44
N TYR A 225 -8.11 -12.72 5.35
CA TYR A 225 -8.66 -12.39 4.04
C TYR A 225 -10.18 -12.42 4.01
N ARG A 226 -10.79 -11.41 3.38
CA ARG A 226 -12.21 -11.35 3.00
C ARG A 226 -12.32 -10.93 1.54
N ASP A 227 -13.18 -11.58 0.76
CA ASP A 227 -13.31 -11.28 -0.66
C ASP A 227 -14.33 -10.19 -0.97
N ARG A 228 -15.09 -9.75 0.03
CA ARG A 228 -16.07 -8.68 -0.09
C ARG A 228 -16.34 -8.00 1.25
N TYR A 229 -16.94 -6.84 1.19
CA TYR A 229 -17.62 -6.20 2.32
C TYR A 229 -19.08 -6.63 2.33
N GLU A 230 -19.60 -7.01 3.50
CA GLU A 230 -21.01 -7.26 3.74
C GLU A 230 -21.62 -6.15 4.60
N TYR A 231 -22.86 -5.75 4.26
CA TYR A 231 -23.51 -4.65 4.96
C TYR A 231 -23.68 -4.93 6.45
N GLY A 232 -23.16 -4.01 7.29
CA GLY A 232 -23.26 -4.13 8.74
C GLY A 232 -22.25 -5.05 9.39
N GLU A 233 -21.28 -5.60 8.64
CA GLU A 233 -20.19 -6.36 9.25
C GLU A 233 -19.29 -5.49 10.13
N ASP A 234 -18.62 -6.12 11.09
CA ASP A 234 -17.57 -5.46 11.88
C ASP A 234 -16.39 -5.07 11.00
N ILE A 235 -16.10 -3.77 10.99
CA ILE A 235 -15.02 -3.17 10.21
C ILE A 235 -13.71 -3.01 10.99
N SER A 236 -13.67 -3.43 12.25
CA SER A 236 -12.50 -3.32 13.12
C SER A 236 -11.29 -4.04 12.52
N GLY A 237 -10.14 -3.39 12.54
CA GLY A 237 -8.90 -3.91 11.95
C GLY A 237 -8.92 -4.03 10.42
N ARG A 238 -9.75 -3.24 9.73
CA ARG A 238 -9.82 -3.15 8.28
C ARG A 238 -9.32 -1.80 7.77
N ALA A 239 -8.74 -1.80 6.58
CA ALA A 239 -8.22 -0.57 5.95
C ALA A 239 -9.25 0.55 5.74
N TYR A 240 -10.53 0.29 5.93
CA TYR A 240 -11.62 1.26 5.83
C TYR A 240 -12.14 1.76 7.20
N GLU A 241 -11.70 1.18 8.31
CA GLU A 241 -12.14 1.55 9.67
C GLU A 241 -11.92 3.04 9.97
N TRP A 242 -10.78 3.59 9.57
CA TRP A 242 -10.41 4.97 9.88
C TRP A 242 -11.36 6.05 9.29
N ARG A 243 -12.14 5.71 8.27
CA ARG A 243 -13.19 6.58 7.73
C ARG A 243 -14.51 6.45 8.45
N GLY A 244 -14.69 5.37 9.19
CA GLY A 244 -15.90 5.01 9.92
C GLY A 244 -16.95 4.35 9.04
N GLU A 245 -17.86 3.62 9.67
CA GLU A 245 -18.89 2.81 9.01
C GLU A 245 -19.78 3.58 8.03
N LYS A 246 -20.09 4.85 8.32
CA LYS A 246 -20.99 5.66 7.48
C LYS A 246 -20.52 5.75 6.02
N VAL A 247 -19.21 5.79 5.78
CA VAL A 247 -18.66 5.94 4.44
C VAL A 247 -18.83 4.64 3.66
N ILE A 248 -18.49 3.50 4.23
CA ILE A 248 -18.56 2.22 3.53
C ILE A 248 -20.02 1.76 3.37
N LYS A 249 -20.89 1.97 4.40
CA LYS A 249 -22.32 1.70 4.31
C LYS A 249 -22.98 2.50 3.18
N ARG A 250 -22.74 3.83 3.12
CA ARG A 250 -23.20 4.68 2.02
C ARG A 250 -22.79 4.12 0.65
N ASN A 251 -21.52 3.73 0.49
CA ASN A 251 -21.02 3.20 -0.78
C ASN A 251 -21.71 1.88 -1.13
N TYR A 252 -21.92 1.01 -0.16
CA TYR A 252 -22.65 -0.24 -0.33
C TYR A 252 -24.11 0.00 -0.78
N GLU A 253 -24.83 0.91 -0.10
CA GLU A 253 -26.21 1.29 -0.45
C GLU A 253 -26.29 1.86 -1.88
N ILE A 254 -25.31 2.66 -2.29
CA ILE A 254 -25.25 3.17 -3.66
C ILE A 254 -25.14 2.01 -4.66
N ILE A 255 -24.38 0.97 -4.39
CA ILE A 255 -24.15 -0.14 -5.31
C ILE A 255 -25.35 -1.09 -5.34
N CYS A 256 -25.88 -1.48 -4.18
CA CYS A 256 -26.92 -2.48 -4.04
C CYS A 256 -28.34 -1.91 -4.11
N GLY A 257 -28.50 -0.57 -4.08
CA GLY A 257 -29.78 0.09 -3.81
C GLY A 257 -30.06 0.15 -2.31
N GLU A 258 -30.90 1.12 -1.90
CA GLU A 258 -31.35 1.21 -0.51
C GLU A 258 -32.08 -0.09 -0.15
N ARG A 259 -31.54 -0.85 0.83
CA ARG A 259 -32.34 -1.87 1.49
C ARG A 259 -33.32 -1.11 2.36
N THR A 260 -34.60 -1.07 1.96
CA THR A 260 -35.67 -0.74 2.91
C THR A 260 -35.48 -1.67 4.10
N GLU A 261 -35.33 -1.11 5.29
CA GLU A 261 -35.43 -1.88 6.52
C GLU A 261 -36.78 -2.57 6.50
N ASP A 262 -36.79 -3.86 6.14
CA ASP A 262 -37.96 -4.68 6.34
C ASP A 262 -38.20 -4.70 7.86
N HIS A 263 -39.24 -4.01 8.27
CA HIS A 263 -39.80 -4.10 9.59
C HIS A 263 -40.00 -5.58 9.92
N ARG A 264 -39.16 -6.11 10.78
CA ARG A 264 -39.45 -7.34 11.48
C ARG A 264 -40.42 -6.96 12.60
N ASP A 265 -41.70 -7.21 12.31
CA ASP A 265 -42.73 -7.34 13.34
C ASP A 265 -42.41 -8.49 14.32
#